data_9369c7ac9565f7b603bc319276af694c
#
_entry.id   9369c7ac9565f7b603bc319276af694c
#
_cell.length_a   1.000
_cell.length_b   1.000
_cell.length_c   1.000
_cell.angle_alpha   90.00
_cell.angle_beta   90.00
_cell.angle_gamma   90.00
#
_symmetry.space_group_name_H-M   'P 1'
#
loop_
_entity.id
_entity.type
_entity.pdbx_description
1 polymer ?
#
loop_
_entity_poly.entity_id
_entity_poly.type
_entity_poly.pdbx_seq_one_letter_code
_entity_poly.pdbx_strand_id
1 'polypeptide(L)' 'VSLAAAWEAHLTAAVVLSPILKDTYVARKGRGALLNGKKIRVSGTRKLLEALLTTGFGTSSVDVHDAVLAFE' A
#
# COMPACT_ATOMS: atom_id res chain seq x y z
N VAL A 1 -11.44 -2.17 -0.56
CA VAL A 1 -11.68 -0.98 0.28
C VAL A 1 -10.44 -0.65 1.06
N SER A 2 -10.05 0.60 1.05
CA SER A 2 -8.91 1.07 1.83
C SER A 2 -9.28 2.31 2.63
N LEU A 3 -8.77 2.39 3.85
CA LEU A 3 -8.95 3.52 4.75
C LEU A 3 -7.61 3.85 5.39
N ALA A 4 -7.38 5.13 5.61
CA ALA A 4 -6.19 5.57 6.30
C ALA A 4 -6.53 6.74 7.23
N ALA A 5 -5.82 6.81 8.35
CA ALA A 5 -5.93 7.90 9.28
C ALA A 5 -4.60 8.63 9.37
N ALA A 6 -4.65 9.95 9.39
CA ALA A 6 -3.47 10.78 9.48
C ALA A 6 -3.61 11.76 10.63
N TRP A 7 -2.49 12.09 11.26
CA TRP A 7 -2.41 13.07 12.33
C TRP A 7 -1.21 13.97 12.05
N GLU A 8 -1.45 15.28 12.03
CA GLU A 8 -0.41 16.27 11.75
C GLU A 8 0.42 15.94 10.49
N ALA A 9 -0.28 15.62 9.39
CA ALA A 9 0.29 15.29 8.09
C ALA A 9 1.10 13.98 8.07
N HIS A 10 0.97 13.14 9.10
CA HIS A 10 1.60 11.83 9.12
C HIS A 10 0.55 10.73 9.18
N LEU A 11 0.74 9.69 8.37
CA LEU A 11 -0.12 8.52 8.43
C LEU A 11 0.14 7.76 9.72
N THR A 12 -0.93 7.49 10.47
CA THR A 12 -0.84 6.78 11.75
C THR A 12 -1.39 5.37 11.70
N ALA A 13 -2.36 5.12 10.83
CA ALA A 13 -2.96 3.80 10.70
C ALA A 13 -3.56 3.65 9.32
N ALA A 14 -3.63 2.41 8.84
CA ALA A 14 -4.24 2.11 7.57
C ALA A 14 -4.86 0.71 7.62
N VAL A 15 -5.95 0.55 6.87
CA VAL A 15 -6.65 -0.74 6.74
C VAL A 15 -6.98 -0.94 5.26
N VAL A 16 -6.70 -2.13 4.75
CA VAL A 16 -7.12 -2.54 3.42
C VAL A 16 -7.91 -3.82 3.55
N LEU A 17 -9.12 -3.81 3.03
CA LEU A 17 -10.01 -4.97 3.03
C LEU A 17 -10.18 -5.49 1.61
N SER A 18 -10.03 -6.80 1.44
CA SER A 18 -10.34 -7.49 0.20
C SER A 18 -11.49 -8.47 0.47
N PRO A 19 -12.76 -8.04 0.28
CA PRO A 19 -13.90 -8.88 0.66
C PRO A 19 -13.97 -10.21 -0.07
N ILE A 20 -13.58 -10.23 -1.34
CA ILE A 20 -13.61 -11.46 -2.14
C ILE A 20 -12.62 -12.48 -1.62
N LEU A 21 -11.40 -12.06 -1.28
CA LEU A 21 -10.37 -12.92 -0.75
C LEU A 21 -10.47 -13.09 0.78
N LYS A 22 -11.34 -12.30 1.41
CA LYS A 22 -11.51 -12.27 2.86
C LYS A 22 -10.21 -11.93 3.59
N ASP A 23 -9.39 -11.07 2.98
CA ASP A 23 -8.14 -10.62 3.58
C ASP A 23 -8.30 -9.23 4.19
N THR A 24 -7.76 -9.07 5.38
CA THR A 24 -7.72 -7.79 6.08
C THR A 24 -6.28 -7.43 6.40
N TYR A 25 -5.79 -6.34 5.80
CA TYR A 25 -4.46 -5.80 6.08
C TYR A 25 -4.61 -4.60 7.01
N VAL A 26 -3.84 -4.60 8.08
CA VAL A 26 -3.86 -3.50 9.05
C VAL A 26 -2.44 -3.07 9.33
N ALA A 27 -2.20 -1.77 9.37
CA ALA A 27 -0.90 -1.23 9.75
C ALA A 27 -1.08 -0.06 10.71
N ARG A 28 -0.16 0.07 11.66
CA ARG A 28 -0.13 1.18 12.60
C ARG A 28 1.30 1.68 12.70
N LYS A 29 1.44 3.00 12.78
CA LYS A 29 2.76 3.60 12.91
C LYS A 29 3.48 3.03 14.14
N GLY A 30 4.70 2.54 13.96
CA GLY A 30 5.49 1.97 15.04
C GLY A 30 5.11 0.57 15.47
N ARG A 31 4.07 -0.03 14.88
CA ARG A 31 3.57 -1.35 15.26
C ARG A 31 3.67 -2.39 14.14
N GLY A 32 4.14 -1.97 12.95
CA GLY A 32 4.24 -2.87 11.80
C GLY A 32 2.91 -3.12 11.12
N ALA A 33 2.83 -4.21 10.38
CA ALA A 33 1.65 -4.56 9.59
C ALA A 33 1.21 -5.99 9.87
N LEU A 34 -0.09 -6.22 9.72
CA LEU A 34 -0.71 -7.52 9.95
C LEU A 34 -1.57 -7.89 8.75
N LEU A 35 -1.58 -9.16 8.41
CA LEU A 35 -2.52 -9.74 7.46
C LEU A 35 -3.33 -10.80 8.21
N ASN A 36 -4.64 -10.55 8.35
CA ASN A 36 -5.55 -11.43 9.09
C ASN A 36 -5.01 -11.77 10.49
N GLY A 37 -4.44 -10.76 11.16
CA GLY A 37 -3.91 -10.92 12.51
C GLY A 37 -2.49 -11.45 12.61
N LYS A 38 -1.86 -11.79 11.48
CA LYS A 38 -0.49 -12.30 11.47
C LYS A 38 0.48 -11.23 10.99
N LYS A 39 1.62 -11.11 11.62
CA LYS A 39 2.63 -10.14 11.23
C LYS A 39 3.17 -10.43 9.84
N ILE A 40 3.28 -9.38 9.04
CA ILE A 40 3.88 -9.45 7.71
C ILE A 40 5.02 -8.45 7.62
N ARG A 41 5.94 -8.69 6.70
CA ARG A 41 7.09 -7.81 6.46
C ARG A 41 7.32 -7.65 4.98
N VAL A 42 7.95 -6.55 4.60
CA VAL A 42 8.39 -6.37 3.22
C VAL A 42 9.48 -7.38 2.89
N SER A 43 9.66 -7.65 1.60
CA SER A 43 10.74 -8.50 1.14
C SER A 43 12.09 -7.84 1.40
N GLY A 44 13.17 -8.64 1.37
CA GLY A 44 14.52 -8.10 1.49
C GLY A 44 15.07 -7.53 0.18
N THR A 45 14.26 -7.48 -0.87
CA THR A 45 14.69 -7.01 -2.18
C THR A 45 14.99 -5.52 -2.13
N ARG A 46 16.20 -5.15 -2.52
CA ARG A 46 16.65 -3.76 -2.52
C ARG A 46 16.95 -3.21 -3.91
N LYS A 47 17.07 -4.09 -4.90
CA LYS A 47 17.41 -3.69 -6.26
C LYS A 47 16.16 -3.72 -7.14
N LEU A 48 15.97 -2.67 -7.90
CA LEU A 48 14.82 -2.57 -8.80
C LEU A 48 14.76 -3.73 -9.80
N LEU A 49 15.91 -4.18 -10.28
CA LEU A 49 15.97 -5.27 -11.26
C LEU A 49 15.50 -6.61 -10.69
N GLU A 50 15.52 -6.77 -9.38
CA GLU A 50 15.09 -8.00 -8.70
C GLU A 50 13.66 -7.89 -8.15
N ALA A 51 13.03 -6.73 -8.29
CA ALA A 51 11.74 -6.45 -7.72
C ALA A 51 10.61 -6.78 -8.71
N LEU A 52 9.50 -7.24 -8.17
CA LEU A 52 8.25 -7.33 -8.91
C LEU A 52 7.45 -6.09 -8.58
N LEU A 53 7.12 -5.29 -9.58
CA LEU A 53 6.39 -4.05 -9.41
C LEU A 53 5.03 -4.13 -10.07
N THR A 54 4.04 -3.53 -9.44
CA THR A 54 2.72 -3.39 -10.01
C THR A 54 2.14 -2.04 -9.66
N THR A 55 1.30 -1.51 -10.53
CA THR A 55 0.59 -0.27 -10.27
C THR A 55 -0.72 -0.27 -11.05
N GLY A 56 -1.65 0.56 -10.60
CA GLY A 56 -2.92 0.73 -11.29
C GLY A 56 -3.15 2.19 -11.60
N PHE A 57 -3.75 2.46 -12.75
CA PHE A 57 -4.12 3.80 -13.16
C PHE A 57 -5.63 3.89 -13.31
N GLY A 58 -6.18 5.07 -12.95
CA GLY A 58 -7.59 5.32 -13.20
C GLY A 58 -7.88 5.35 -14.70
N THR A 59 -9.06 4.90 -15.05
CA THR A 59 -9.43 4.74 -16.46
C THR A 59 -9.86 6.02 -17.15
N SER A 60 -10.17 7.06 -16.41
CA SER A 60 -10.89 8.18 -17.00
C SER A 60 -10.08 9.42 -17.28
N SER A 61 -9.02 9.72 -16.58
CA SER A 61 -8.36 11.00 -16.78
C SER A 61 -6.96 11.11 -16.22
N VAL A 62 -6.43 10.07 -15.66
CA VAL A 62 -5.06 10.14 -15.14
C VAL A 62 -4.11 10.04 -16.31
N ASP A 63 -3.33 11.07 -16.52
CA ASP A 63 -2.26 11.04 -17.48
C ASP A 63 -1.19 10.07 -16.97
N VAL A 64 -0.84 9.10 -17.79
CA VAL A 64 0.19 8.11 -17.44
C VAL A 64 1.50 8.80 -17.07
N HIS A 65 1.82 9.89 -17.74
CA HIS A 65 3.02 10.67 -17.46
C HIS A 65 3.00 11.21 -16.02
N ASP A 66 1.88 11.77 -15.60
CA ASP A 66 1.73 12.29 -14.23
C ASP A 66 1.78 11.17 -13.20
N ALA A 67 1.18 10.03 -13.51
CA ALA A 67 1.23 8.87 -12.62
C ALA A 67 2.65 8.35 -12.45
N VAL A 68 3.43 8.30 -13.51
CA VAL A 68 4.83 7.88 -13.45
C VAL A 68 5.64 8.84 -12.60
N LEU A 69 5.43 10.14 -12.74
CA LEU A 69 6.13 11.15 -11.94
C LEU A 69 5.81 11.02 -10.45
N ALA A 70 4.61 10.57 -10.12
CA ALA A 70 4.22 10.40 -8.73
C ALA A 70 5.00 9.29 -8.02
N PHE A 71 5.64 8.38 -8.77
CA PHE A 71 6.43 7.29 -8.20
C PHE A 71 7.92 7.61 -8.13
N GLU A 72 8.34 8.74 -8.64
CA GLU A 72 9.71 9.19 -8.54
C GLU A 72 9.96 9.95 -7.24
#